data_8244a9b47f34f29bc2c63d95a002dc7b
#
_entry.id   8244a9b47f34f29bc2c63d95a002dc7b
#
_cell.length_a   1.000
_cell.length_b   1.000
_cell.length_c   1.000
_cell.angle_alpha   90.00
_cell.angle_beta   90.00
_cell.angle_gamma   90.00
#
_symmetry.space_group_name_H-M   'P 1'
#
loop_
_entity.id
_entity.type
_entity.pdbx_description
1 polymer ?
#
loop_
_entity_poly.entity_id
_entity_poly.type
_entity_poly.pdbx_seq_one_letter_code
_entity_poly.pdbx_strand_id
1 'polypeptide(L)'
;QLAFTSDRTGQSNIYVTGSAGGGTERLLVASDQYKNATDWSRDGRYLLYMSQAEASRGGFDLWVQPLAGGAEPWPLLQTPAAERDGSYSPDGRWVAYTSNESGRREVYVRPSGPQGTSSAPLGQWQISSAGGFFPSWAPDGRELYFLNLSREMMAAPITELGDAIEHGQPTTLFRAPLRGVINNK
;
A
#
# COMPACT_ATOMS: atom_id res chain seq x y z
N GLN A 1 -16.30 -0.96 -9.42
CA GLN A 1 -16.06 0.44 -9.08
C GLN A 1 -14.60 0.80 -9.37
N LEU A 2 -14.33 2.08 -9.53
CA LEU A 2 -13.01 2.66 -9.71
C LEU A 2 -12.81 3.73 -8.63
N ALA A 3 -11.71 3.66 -7.87
CA ALA A 3 -11.28 4.74 -6.99
C ALA A 3 -10.19 5.56 -7.70
N PHE A 4 -10.21 6.86 -7.51
CA PHE A 4 -9.21 7.76 -8.07
C PHE A 4 -9.00 8.99 -7.18
N THR A 5 -7.81 9.56 -7.27
CA THR A 5 -7.45 10.79 -6.58
C THR A 5 -7.71 11.99 -7.48
N SER A 6 -8.27 13.07 -6.91
CA SER A 6 -8.52 14.32 -7.64
C SER A 6 -8.40 15.52 -6.70
N ASP A 7 -7.80 16.58 -7.21
CA ASP A 7 -7.63 17.88 -6.54
C ASP A 7 -8.68 18.93 -6.96
N ARG A 8 -9.76 18.51 -7.64
CA ARG A 8 -10.83 19.38 -8.19
C ARG A 8 -11.47 20.31 -7.18
N THR A 9 -11.36 20.00 -5.89
CA THR A 9 -11.87 20.83 -4.77
C THR A 9 -10.76 21.56 -4.02
N GLY A 10 -9.56 21.66 -4.61
CA GLY A 10 -8.39 22.36 -4.04
C GLY A 10 -7.45 21.47 -3.24
N GLN A 11 -7.92 20.33 -2.75
CA GLN A 11 -7.11 19.32 -2.05
C GLN A 11 -7.25 17.96 -2.75
N SER A 12 -6.19 17.15 -2.68
CA SER A 12 -6.20 15.78 -3.21
C SER A 12 -7.07 14.89 -2.36
N ASN A 13 -8.29 14.64 -2.83
CA ASN A 13 -9.28 13.77 -2.20
C ASN A 13 -9.51 12.51 -3.02
N ILE A 14 -10.11 11.50 -2.40
CA ILE A 14 -10.40 10.22 -3.05
C ILE A 14 -11.88 10.16 -3.42
N TYR A 15 -12.13 9.86 -4.68
CA TYR A 15 -13.45 9.69 -5.28
C TYR A 15 -13.64 8.27 -5.76
N VAL A 16 -14.90 7.84 -5.86
CA VAL A 16 -15.28 6.56 -6.47
C VAL A 16 -16.35 6.77 -7.52
N THR A 17 -16.32 5.94 -8.55
CA THR A 17 -17.32 5.89 -9.62
C THR A 17 -17.57 4.47 -10.08
N GLY A 18 -18.63 4.27 -10.86
CA GLY A 18 -18.89 3.00 -11.54
C GLY A 18 -17.84 2.69 -12.60
N SER A 19 -17.41 1.44 -12.71
CA SER A 19 -16.40 1.01 -13.71
C SER A 19 -16.94 0.91 -15.14
N ALA A 20 -18.27 0.92 -15.33
CA ALA A 20 -18.90 0.82 -16.65
C ALA A 20 -18.99 2.16 -17.43
N GLY A 21 -18.48 3.25 -16.85
CA GLY A 21 -18.64 4.61 -17.38
C GLY A 21 -20.04 5.19 -17.11
N GLY A 22 -20.15 6.52 -17.06
CA GLY A 22 -21.42 7.23 -16.85
C GLY A 22 -22.04 7.18 -15.45
N GLY A 23 -21.33 6.61 -14.48
CA GLY A 23 -21.75 6.62 -13.07
C GLY A 23 -21.52 7.97 -12.41
N THR A 24 -22.35 8.30 -11.40
CA THR A 24 -22.14 9.48 -10.56
C THR A 24 -20.88 9.29 -9.70
N GLU A 25 -19.96 10.23 -9.84
CA GLU A 25 -18.77 10.28 -8.97
C GLU A 25 -19.17 10.67 -7.55
N ARG A 26 -18.66 9.97 -6.58
CA ARG A 26 -18.92 10.22 -5.17
C ARG A 26 -17.60 10.47 -4.43
N LEU A 27 -17.55 11.53 -3.65
CA LEU A 27 -16.45 11.76 -2.69
C LEU A 27 -16.46 10.64 -1.65
N LEU A 28 -15.33 9.97 -1.48
CA LEU A 28 -15.17 8.86 -0.55
C LEU A 28 -14.39 9.27 0.69
N VAL A 29 -13.21 9.87 0.51
CA VAL A 29 -12.36 10.34 1.60
C VAL A 29 -11.95 11.78 1.35
N ALA A 30 -12.23 12.67 2.30
CA ALA A 30 -11.86 14.07 2.24
C ALA A 30 -11.18 14.53 3.52
N SER A 31 -10.17 15.37 3.39
CA SER A 31 -9.60 16.21 4.45
C SER A 31 -8.70 17.27 3.80
N ASP A 32 -8.07 18.10 4.59
CA ASP A 32 -7.07 19.09 4.19
C ASP A 32 -5.68 18.47 3.88
N GLN A 33 -5.50 17.18 4.14
CA GLN A 33 -4.27 16.43 3.86
C GLN A 33 -4.28 15.87 2.42
N TYR A 34 -3.10 15.83 1.78
CA TYR A 34 -2.92 15.10 0.52
C TYR A 34 -3.22 13.61 0.71
N LYS A 35 -4.00 13.03 -0.20
CA LYS A 35 -4.34 11.60 -0.21
C LYS A 35 -4.14 10.99 -1.58
N ASN A 36 -3.76 9.72 -1.60
CA ASN A 36 -3.68 8.94 -2.82
C ASN A 36 -4.16 7.50 -2.56
N ALA A 37 -5.16 7.07 -3.32
CA ALA A 37 -5.60 5.68 -3.31
C ALA A 37 -4.48 4.79 -3.85
N THR A 38 -4.17 3.70 -3.13
CA THR A 38 -3.08 2.79 -3.51
C THR A 38 -3.59 1.43 -3.96
N ASP A 39 -4.56 0.85 -3.25
CA ASP A 39 -5.09 -0.45 -3.62
C ASP A 39 -6.51 -0.65 -3.07
N TRP A 40 -7.16 -1.69 -3.54
CA TRP A 40 -8.52 -2.09 -3.19
C TRP A 40 -8.54 -3.56 -2.79
N SER A 41 -9.07 -3.88 -1.60
CA SER A 41 -9.19 -5.28 -1.20
C SER A 41 -10.03 -6.07 -2.22
N ARG A 42 -9.62 -7.29 -2.53
CA ARG A 42 -10.24 -8.12 -3.59
C ARG A 42 -11.73 -8.42 -3.33
N ASP A 43 -12.13 -8.45 -2.07
CA ASP A 43 -13.53 -8.62 -1.66
C ASP A 43 -14.36 -7.33 -1.79
N GLY A 44 -13.73 -6.21 -2.17
CA GLY A 44 -14.37 -4.92 -2.38
C GLY A 44 -14.80 -4.19 -1.12
N ARG A 45 -14.35 -4.63 0.07
CA ARG A 45 -14.78 -4.05 1.35
C ARG A 45 -13.93 -2.89 1.84
N TYR A 46 -12.68 -2.80 1.40
CA TYR A 46 -11.71 -1.85 1.91
C TYR A 46 -10.92 -1.18 0.79
N LEU A 47 -10.71 0.11 0.92
CA LEU A 47 -9.77 0.87 0.11
C LEU A 47 -8.55 1.21 0.96
N LEU A 48 -7.36 0.90 0.45
CA LEU A 48 -6.10 1.30 1.03
C LEU A 48 -5.64 2.62 0.39
N TYR A 49 -5.21 3.56 1.20
CA TYR A 49 -4.72 4.83 0.71
C TYR A 49 -3.58 5.36 1.58
N MET A 50 -2.74 6.19 1.00
CA MET A 50 -1.77 6.96 1.76
C MET A 50 -2.30 8.37 1.99
N SER A 51 -2.03 8.91 3.19
CA SER A 51 -2.33 10.29 3.56
C SER A 51 -1.08 10.97 4.08
N GLN A 52 -0.90 12.23 3.75
CA GLN A 52 0.21 13.01 4.28
C GLN A 52 0.08 13.10 5.81
N ALA A 53 1.15 12.76 6.53
CA ALA A 53 1.15 12.76 7.97
C ALA A 53 1.52 14.16 8.51
N GLU A 54 0.73 14.69 9.44
CA GLU A 54 1.05 15.96 10.10
C GLU A 54 2.32 15.86 10.97
N ALA A 55 2.49 14.72 11.64
CA ALA A 55 3.58 14.50 12.58
C ALA A 55 4.91 14.11 11.92
N SER A 56 4.89 13.53 10.73
CA SER A 56 6.09 13.11 10.01
C SER A 56 6.50 14.18 9.01
N ARG A 57 7.50 14.95 9.27
CA ARG A 57 8.13 16.00 8.43
C ARG A 57 8.12 15.72 6.92
N GLY A 58 6.92 15.62 6.30
CA GLY A 58 6.71 15.27 4.87
C GLY A 58 6.57 13.77 4.59
N GLY A 59 6.36 12.93 5.61
CA GLY A 59 6.02 11.52 5.47
C GLY A 59 4.57 11.27 5.07
N PHE A 60 4.27 10.02 4.82
CA PHE A 60 2.92 9.53 4.55
C PHE A 60 2.63 8.37 5.49
N ASP A 61 1.38 8.26 5.91
CA ASP A 61 0.82 7.14 6.65
C ASP A 61 -0.09 6.32 5.74
N LEU A 62 -0.24 5.03 6.03
CA LEU A 62 -1.20 4.17 5.35
C LEU A 62 -2.48 4.05 6.15
N TRP A 63 -3.59 4.22 5.46
CA TRP A 63 -4.94 4.22 6.00
C TRP A 63 -5.85 3.25 5.25
N VAL A 64 -6.84 2.73 5.96
CA VAL A 64 -7.90 1.88 5.40
C VAL A 64 -9.23 2.60 5.52
N GLN A 65 -9.95 2.72 4.40
CA GLN A 65 -11.33 3.19 4.34
C GLN A 65 -12.27 2.00 4.13
N PRO A 66 -13.16 1.69 5.09
CA PRO A 66 -14.26 0.77 4.84
C PRO A 66 -15.22 1.34 3.80
N LEU A 67 -15.72 0.49 2.91
CA LEU A 67 -16.59 0.91 1.82
C LEU A 67 -18.07 0.69 2.10
N ALA A 68 -18.38 -0.09 3.10
CA ALA A 68 -19.74 -0.39 3.56
C ALA A 68 -20.01 0.21 4.93
N GLY A 69 -21.27 0.55 5.18
CA GLY A 69 -21.78 0.86 6.52
C GLY A 69 -21.43 2.23 7.11
N GLY A 70 -20.80 3.14 6.36
CA GLY A 70 -20.42 4.46 6.88
C GLY A 70 -19.41 4.43 8.03
N ALA A 71 -18.63 3.35 8.12
CA ALA A 71 -17.58 3.23 9.13
C ALA A 71 -16.41 4.18 8.83
N GLU A 72 -15.84 4.75 9.90
CA GLU A 72 -14.72 5.67 9.83
C GLU A 72 -13.44 4.97 9.34
N PRO A 73 -12.56 5.69 8.62
CA PRO A 73 -11.25 5.19 8.27
C PRO A 73 -10.39 4.97 9.51
N TRP A 74 -9.48 4.00 9.45
CA TRP A 74 -8.49 3.77 10.50
C TRP A 74 -7.08 3.75 9.95
N PRO A 75 -6.06 4.15 10.76
CA PRO A 75 -4.67 4.02 10.34
C PRO A 75 -4.26 2.54 10.34
N LEU A 76 -3.72 2.08 9.22
CA LEU A 76 -3.04 0.79 9.13
C LEU A 76 -1.62 0.90 9.68
N LEU A 77 -0.93 1.98 9.30
CA LEU A 77 0.40 2.36 9.77
C LEU A 77 0.46 3.87 9.98
N GLN A 78 0.89 4.26 11.17
CA GLN A 78 1.11 5.64 11.53
C GLN A 78 2.36 5.70 12.42
N THR A 79 3.51 5.87 11.79
CA THR A 79 4.81 5.87 12.46
C THR A 79 5.61 7.15 12.12
N PRO A 80 6.76 7.40 12.75
CA PRO A 80 7.65 8.49 12.32
C PRO A 80 8.26 8.29 10.93
N ALA A 81 8.19 7.09 10.36
CA ALA A 81 8.64 6.79 9.01
C ALA A 81 7.62 7.25 7.95
N ALA A 82 7.98 7.12 6.69
CA ALA A 82 7.08 7.39 5.57
C ALA A 82 6.62 6.07 4.95
N GLU A 83 5.35 5.72 5.13
CA GLU A 83 4.73 4.52 4.58
C GLU A 83 3.96 4.86 3.31
N ARG A 84 4.21 4.10 2.23
CA ARG A 84 3.68 4.37 0.89
C ARG A 84 3.35 3.08 0.15
N ASP A 85 2.69 3.25 -0.99
CA ASP A 85 2.54 2.22 -2.03
C ASP A 85 1.92 0.91 -1.50
N GLY A 86 0.96 1.01 -0.56
CA GLY A 86 0.34 -0.18 0.03
C GLY A 86 -0.41 -1.03 -1.01
N SER A 87 -0.27 -2.36 -0.91
CA SER A 87 -0.94 -3.34 -1.78
C SER A 87 -1.41 -4.54 -0.96
N TYR A 88 -2.69 -4.93 -1.12
CA TYR A 88 -3.27 -6.11 -0.46
C TYR A 88 -2.79 -7.40 -1.11
N SER A 89 -2.55 -8.43 -0.29
CA SER A 89 -2.43 -9.79 -0.80
C SER A 89 -3.77 -10.25 -1.42
N PRO A 90 -3.74 -11.23 -2.35
CA PRO A 90 -4.95 -11.72 -3.02
C PRO A 90 -6.04 -12.25 -2.08
N ASP A 91 -5.68 -12.77 -0.93
CA ASP A 91 -6.59 -13.25 0.12
C ASP A 91 -7.02 -12.16 1.10
N GLY A 92 -6.40 -10.96 1.01
CA GLY A 92 -6.67 -9.81 1.86
C GLY A 92 -6.10 -9.90 3.27
N ARG A 93 -5.31 -10.92 3.61
CA ARG A 93 -4.72 -11.11 4.94
C ARG A 93 -3.52 -10.21 5.21
N TRP A 94 -2.80 -9.83 4.15
CA TRP A 94 -1.56 -9.10 4.23
C TRP A 94 -1.60 -7.79 3.45
N VAL A 95 -0.79 -6.84 3.86
CA VAL A 95 -0.47 -5.63 3.09
C VAL A 95 1.03 -5.55 2.92
N ALA A 96 1.47 -5.48 1.65
CA ALA A 96 2.82 -5.09 1.30
C ALA A 96 2.89 -3.56 1.16
N TYR A 97 3.98 -2.94 1.56
CA TYR A 97 4.14 -1.50 1.51
C TYR A 97 5.61 -1.09 1.46
N THR A 98 5.87 0.16 1.12
CA THR A 98 7.19 0.79 1.18
C THR A 98 7.32 1.61 2.45
N SER A 99 8.42 1.45 3.21
CA SER A 99 8.76 2.30 4.36
C SER A 99 10.24 2.68 4.36
N ASN A 100 10.57 3.83 4.93
CA ASN A 100 11.94 4.26 5.15
C ASN A 100 12.40 4.09 6.61
N GLU A 101 11.73 3.29 7.41
CA GLU A 101 12.04 3.06 8.83
C GLU A 101 13.46 2.51 9.08
N SER A 102 14.02 1.74 8.13
CA SER A 102 15.39 1.23 8.17
C SER A 102 16.45 2.26 7.71
N GLY A 103 16.07 3.53 7.50
CA GLY A 103 16.94 4.59 7.01
C GLY A 103 16.95 4.77 5.49
N ARG A 104 16.38 3.85 4.72
CA ARG A 104 16.10 3.95 3.28
C ARG A 104 14.80 3.24 2.95
N ARG A 105 14.26 3.49 1.77
CA ARG A 105 13.02 2.83 1.33
C ARG A 105 13.26 1.35 1.08
N GLU A 106 12.52 0.53 1.81
CA GLU A 106 12.47 -0.92 1.66
C GLU A 106 11.01 -1.39 1.57
N VAL A 107 10.81 -2.58 1.04
CA VAL A 107 9.50 -3.24 0.99
C VAL A 107 9.32 -4.09 2.24
N TYR A 108 8.16 -3.94 2.85
CA TYR A 108 7.72 -4.69 4.03
C TYR A 108 6.38 -5.35 3.77
N VAL A 109 6.07 -6.37 4.55
CA VAL A 109 4.74 -7.00 4.61
C VAL A 109 4.27 -7.02 6.07
N ARG A 110 2.98 -6.83 6.28
CA ARG A 110 2.33 -6.93 7.59
C ARG A 110 0.90 -7.45 7.46
N PRO A 111 0.26 -7.89 8.56
CA PRO A 111 -1.17 -8.18 8.57
C PRO A 111 -2.02 -6.96 8.19
N SER A 112 -3.11 -7.18 7.46
CA SER A 112 -4.00 -6.13 6.96
C SER A 112 -4.99 -5.58 7.99
N GLY A 113 -5.15 -6.28 9.13
CA GLY A 113 -6.10 -5.90 10.17
C GLY A 113 -5.71 -4.65 10.96
N PRO A 114 -6.67 -4.00 11.64
CA PRO A 114 -6.41 -2.87 12.52
C PRO A 114 -5.42 -3.24 13.63
N GLN A 115 -4.50 -2.33 13.95
CA GLN A 115 -3.61 -2.53 15.09
C GLN A 115 -4.41 -2.59 16.41
N GLY A 116 -4.02 -3.50 17.30
CA GLY A 116 -4.62 -3.60 18.65
C GLY A 116 -5.92 -4.41 18.74
N THR A 117 -6.39 -5.02 17.67
CA THR A 117 -7.43 -6.05 17.77
C THR A 117 -6.80 -7.35 18.27
N SER A 118 -7.45 -8.01 19.26
CA SER A 118 -6.93 -9.23 19.90
C SER A 118 -6.67 -10.41 18.94
N SER A 119 -7.09 -10.31 17.69
CA SER A 119 -6.96 -11.33 16.66
C SER A 119 -6.05 -10.92 15.50
N ALA A 120 -5.47 -9.71 15.52
CA ALA A 120 -4.51 -9.33 14.48
C ALA A 120 -3.15 -9.96 14.79
N PRO A 121 -2.55 -10.73 13.87
CA PRO A 121 -1.18 -11.19 14.03
C PRO A 121 -0.24 -10.01 14.25
N LEU A 122 0.65 -10.11 15.22
CA LEU A 122 1.72 -9.15 15.40
C LEU A 122 2.88 -9.60 14.51
N GLY A 123 3.21 -8.81 13.49
CA GLY A 123 4.34 -9.12 12.64
C GLY A 123 4.58 -8.07 11.57
N GLN A 124 5.83 -7.93 11.24
CA GLN A 124 6.31 -7.12 10.13
C GLN A 124 7.53 -7.81 9.57
N TRP A 125 7.56 -8.00 8.27
CA TRP A 125 8.64 -8.69 7.58
C TRP A 125 9.24 -7.76 6.53
N GLN A 126 10.53 -7.54 6.62
CA GLN A 126 11.28 -6.78 5.62
C GLN A 126 11.63 -7.71 4.46
N ILE A 127 11.10 -7.43 3.27
CA ILE A 127 11.25 -8.26 2.07
C ILE A 127 12.47 -7.85 1.26
N SER A 128 12.76 -6.55 1.17
CA SER A 128 13.92 -6.05 0.44
C SER A 128 15.01 -5.56 1.41
N SER A 129 16.28 -5.58 0.98
CA SER A 129 17.43 -5.14 1.78
C SER A 129 18.42 -4.26 1.03
N ALA A 130 18.13 -3.97 -0.24
CA ALA A 130 18.94 -3.13 -1.13
C ALA A 130 18.13 -2.00 -1.79
N GLY A 131 17.05 -1.61 -1.13
CA GLY A 131 16.04 -0.67 -1.61
C GLY A 131 14.90 -1.35 -2.35
N GLY A 132 13.68 -0.86 -2.12
CA GLY A 132 12.49 -1.41 -2.76
C GLY A 132 11.31 -0.44 -2.72
N PHE A 133 10.48 -0.43 -3.79
CA PHE A 133 9.28 0.38 -3.91
C PHE A 133 8.24 -0.27 -4.81
N PHE A 134 7.01 0.22 -4.71
CA PHE A 134 5.87 -0.21 -5.50
C PHE A 134 5.64 -1.72 -5.43
N PRO A 135 5.44 -2.29 -4.23
CA PRO A 135 5.16 -3.70 -4.10
C PRO A 135 3.85 -4.07 -4.78
N SER A 136 3.81 -5.23 -5.41
CA SER A 136 2.63 -5.79 -6.05
C SER A 136 2.63 -7.31 -5.90
N TRP A 137 1.55 -7.87 -5.42
CA TRP A 137 1.41 -9.31 -5.24
C TRP A 137 1.15 -10.05 -6.56
N ALA A 138 1.74 -11.22 -6.70
CA ALA A 138 1.31 -12.18 -7.70
C ALA A 138 -0.15 -12.58 -7.45
N PRO A 139 -0.94 -12.90 -8.51
CA PRO A 139 -2.36 -13.25 -8.35
C PRO A 139 -2.63 -14.45 -7.43
N ASP A 140 -1.66 -15.34 -7.26
CA ASP A 140 -1.72 -16.52 -6.39
C ASP A 140 -1.15 -16.28 -4.98
N GLY A 141 -0.61 -15.08 -4.72
CA GLY A 141 -0.03 -14.70 -3.42
C GLY A 141 1.35 -15.28 -3.12
N ARG A 142 1.93 -16.05 -4.04
CA ARG A 142 3.20 -16.77 -3.80
C ARG A 142 4.45 -15.97 -4.11
N GLU A 143 4.31 -14.82 -4.73
CA GLU A 143 5.40 -13.91 -5.03
C GLU A 143 5.00 -12.48 -4.76
N LEU A 144 5.97 -11.68 -4.34
CA LEU A 144 5.85 -10.24 -4.21
C LEU A 144 6.84 -9.60 -5.18
N TYR A 145 6.30 -8.83 -6.12
CA TYR A 145 7.08 -8.05 -7.07
C TYR A 145 7.33 -6.65 -6.53
N PHE A 146 8.48 -6.07 -6.84
CA PHE A 146 8.80 -4.69 -6.50
C PHE A 146 9.94 -4.16 -7.37
N LEU A 147 10.12 -2.85 -7.41
CA LEU A 147 11.27 -2.23 -8.07
C LEU A 147 12.38 -1.96 -7.05
N ASN A 148 13.62 -2.29 -7.42
CA ASN A 148 14.79 -1.89 -6.66
C ASN A 148 15.31 -0.49 -7.09
N LEU A 149 16.35 0.02 -6.41
CA LEU A 149 16.98 1.32 -6.72
C LEU A 149 17.59 1.39 -8.12
N SER A 150 17.99 0.25 -8.69
CA SER A 150 18.53 0.14 -10.05
C SER A 150 17.43 0.07 -11.12
N ARG A 151 16.15 0.20 -10.73
CA ARG A 151 14.98 0.06 -11.60
C ARG A 151 14.85 -1.35 -12.20
N GLU A 152 15.26 -2.33 -11.45
CA GLU A 152 15.05 -3.72 -11.81
C GLU A 152 13.77 -4.21 -11.13
N MET A 153 12.95 -4.95 -11.88
CA MET A 153 11.81 -5.69 -11.33
C MET A 153 12.35 -6.90 -10.59
N MET A 154 12.02 -6.96 -9.30
CA MET A 154 12.40 -8.03 -8.39
C MET A 154 11.20 -8.92 -8.11
N ALA A 155 11.45 -10.22 -7.87
CA ALA A 155 10.46 -11.15 -7.35
C ALA A 155 11.00 -11.79 -6.07
N ALA A 156 10.23 -11.70 -4.99
CA ALA A 156 10.50 -12.39 -3.72
C ALA A 156 9.47 -13.52 -3.54
N PRO A 157 9.88 -14.79 -3.43
CA PRO A 157 8.97 -15.86 -3.05
C PRO A 157 8.39 -15.62 -1.65
N ILE A 158 7.08 -15.85 -1.51
CA ILE A 158 6.35 -15.72 -0.24
C ILE A 158 5.69 -17.05 0.10
N THR A 159 5.84 -17.48 1.34
CA THR A 159 5.15 -18.65 1.90
C THR A 159 4.40 -18.23 3.15
N GLU A 160 3.11 -18.47 3.19
CA GLU A 160 2.28 -18.21 4.38
C GLU A 160 2.37 -19.38 5.35
N LEU A 161 2.59 -19.09 6.62
CA LEU A 161 2.70 -20.04 7.72
C LEU A 161 1.73 -19.65 8.85
N GLY A 162 0.43 -19.93 8.66
CA GLY A 162 -0.60 -19.49 9.59
C GLY A 162 -0.67 -17.96 9.65
N ASP A 163 -0.30 -17.39 10.80
CA ASP A 163 -0.31 -15.93 11.04
C ASP A 163 1.06 -15.27 10.82
N ALA A 164 1.96 -15.95 10.13
CA ALA A 164 3.29 -15.46 9.75
C ALA A 164 3.54 -15.68 8.27
N ILE A 165 4.59 -15.03 7.75
CA ILE A 165 5.13 -15.32 6.42
C ILE A 165 6.61 -15.66 6.51
N GLU A 166 7.05 -16.54 5.63
CA GLU A 166 8.45 -16.67 5.24
C GLU A 166 8.63 -16.11 3.84
N HIS A 167 9.80 -15.56 3.56
CA HIS A 167 10.14 -15.08 2.23
C HIS A 167 11.52 -15.56 1.81
N GLY A 168 11.67 -15.88 0.51
CA GLY A 168 12.95 -16.18 -0.10
C GLY A 168 13.73 -14.92 -0.43
N GLN A 169 14.98 -15.12 -0.89
CA GLN A 169 15.79 -14.02 -1.41
C GLN A 169 15.19 -13.47 -2.71
N PRO A 170 15.00 -12.13 -2.83
CA PRO A 170 14.51 -11.55 -4.07
C PRO A 170 15.47 -11.80 -5.24
N THR A 171 14.91 -12.14 -6.41
CA THR A 171 15.66 -12.33 -7.65
C THR A 171 15.28 -11.26 -8.67
N THR A 172 16.25 -10.85 -9.49
CA THR A 172 16.00 -9.90 -10.59
C THR A 172 15.30 -10.62 -11.74
N LEU A 173 14.17 -10.08 -12.19
CA LEU A 173 13.46 -10.57 -13.38
C LEU A 173 13.94 -9.86 -14.65
N PHE A 174 13.90 -8.55 -14.64
CA PHE A 174 14.35 -7.70 -15.77
C PHE A 174 14.54 -6.26 -15.33
N ARG A 175 15.22 -5.47 -16.16
CA ARG A 175 15.34 -4.03 -15.96
C ARG A 175 14.12 -3.32 -16.56
N ALA A 176 13.37 -2.59 -15.73
CA ALA A 176 12.19 -1.88 -16.17
C ALA A 176 12.58 -0.65 -17.02
N PRO A 177 12.00 -0.46 -18.23
CA PRO A 177 12.31 0.66 -19.11
C PRO A 177 11.57 1.94 -18.67
N LEU A 178 11.75 2.34 -17.41
CA LEU A 178 11.08 3.51 -16.84
C LEU A 178 11.72 4.81 -17.39
N ARG A 179 10.90 5.64 -18.02
CA ARG A 179 11.26 7.02 -18.37
C ARG A 179 10.84 7.94 -17.22
N GLY A 180 11.80 8.60 -16.58
CA GLY A 180 11.55 9.52 -15.47
C GLY A 180 12.45 9.27 -14.27
N VAL A 181 12.51 10.24 -13.37
CA VAL A 181 13.34 10.19 -12.16
C VAL A 181 12.49 9.56 -11.05
N ILE A 182 12.91 8.41 -10.53
CA ILE A 182 12.46 7.96 -9.21
C ILE A 182 13.20 8.86 -8.22
N ASN A 183 12.54 9.90 -7.73
CA ASN A 183 13.13 10.80 -6.74
C ASN A 183 13.34 10.04 -5.43
N ASN A 184 14.60 9.78 -5.10
CA ASN A 184 15.07 9.15 -3.86
C ASN A 184 15.27 10.19 -2.73
N LYS A 185 14.33 11.15 -2.59
CA LYS A 185 14.36 12.07 -1.45
C LYS A 185 13.30 11.70 -0.42
#